data_7fc8fc4bad5ec996e2d76ceaba0306f8
#
_entry.id   7fc8fc4bad5ec996e2d76ceaba0306f8
#
_cell.length_a   1.000
_cell.length_b   1.000
_cell.length_c   1.000
_cell.angle_alpha   90.00
_cell.angle_beta   90.00
_cell.angle_gamma   90.00
#
_symmetry.space_group_name_H-M   'P 1'
#
loop_
_entity.id
_entity.type
_entity.pdbx_description
1 polymer ?
#
loop_
_entity_poly.entity_id
_entity_poly.type
_entity_poly.pdbx_seq_one_letter_code
_entity_poly.pdbx_strand_id
1 'polypeptide(L)'
;LRLEAGETMNALEFLAQFKATDGKVDLGKNVVVIGGGNTAMDTARAAKRNAGVEKVSLVYRRTKRYMPADEEELVMAIDDGVEFAELLAPVKLENGELICRKMQLGDYDASGRRGVVETEEIVKIAADTVIAAVGEKVPGAFYEANGIAVDEKKRPVVDHNTLETSVKG
;
A
#
# COMPACT_ATOMS: atom_id res chain seq x y z
N LEU A 1 -2.78 2.13 -6.98
CA LEU A 1 -3.69 3.15 -6.43
C LEU A 1 -3.87 4.26 -7.46
N ARG A 2 -5.07 4.78 -7.61
CA ARG A 2 -5.35 5.97 -8.42
C ARG A 2 -6.17 6.93 -7.56
N LEU A 3 -5.64 8.11 -7.32
CA LEU A 3 -6.37 9.21 -6.69
C LEU A 3 -7.15 10.00 -7.75
N GLU A 4 -8.20 10.71 -7.35
CA GLU A 4 -8.93 11.64 -8.21
C GLU A 4 -8.06 12.84 -8.59
N ALA A 5 -7.17 13.28 -7.68
CA ALA A 5 -6.19 14.33 -7.88
C ALA A 5 -4.94 14.06 -7.05
N GLY A 6 -3.77 14.56 -7.52
CA GLY A 6 -2.47 14.33 -6.93
C GLY A 6 -1.84 13.01 -7.37
N GLU A 7 -0.59 12.83 -7.03
CA GLU A 7 0.21 11.67 -7.40
C GLU A 7 0.61 10.87 -6.16
N THR A 8 0.95 9.60 -6.37
CA THR A 8 1.49 8.73 -5.33
C THR A 8 2.81 8.14 -5.78
N MET A 9 3.75 8.07 -4.86
CA MET A 9 5.00 7.33 -5.06
C MET A 9 4.73 5.82 -4.90
N ASN A 10 5.40 4.99 -5.67
CA ASN A 10 5.34 3.53 -5.49
C ASN A 10 6.19 3.11 -4.29
N ALA A 11 5.71 2.17 -3.48
CA ALA A 11 6.41 1.72 -2.28
C ALA A 11 7.78 1.07 -2.56
N LEU A 12 7.87 0.21 -3.59
CA LEU A 12 9.13 -0.45 -3.93
C LEU A 12 10.16 0.53 -4.52
N GLU A 13 9.69 1.50 -5.31
CA GLU A 13 10.54 2.59 -5.82
C GLU A 13 11.08 3.43 -4.66
N PHE A 14 10.24 3.78 -3.69
CA PHE A 14 10.68 4.49 -2.49
C PHE A 14 11.71 3.68 -1.70
N LEU A 15 11.44 2.40 -1.42
CA LEU A 15 12.37 1.55 -0.66
C LEU A 15 13.73 1.39 -1.37
N ALA A 16 13.74 1.31 -2.70
CA ALA A 16 14.96 1.29 -3.49
C ALA A 16 15.73 2.61 -3.38
N GLN A 17 15.04 3.76 -3.49
CA GLN A 17 15.64 5.08 -3.32
C GLN A 17 16.14 5.29 -1.89
N PHE A 18 15.36 4.90 -0.87
CA PHE A 18 15.76 4.97 0.54
C PHE A 18 17.08 4.25 0.79
N LYS A 19 17.21 3.03 0.26
CA LYS A 19 18.45 2.25 0.36
C LYS A 19 19.61 2.93 -0.40
N ALA A 20 19.37 3.43 -1.61
CA ALA A 20 20.39 4.04 -2.44
C ALA A 20 20.92 5.38 -1.89
N THR A 21 20.07 6.12 -1.17
CA THR A 21 20.39 7.45 -0.60
C THR A 21 20.74 7.42 0.89
N ASP A 22 20.79 6.23 1.49
CA ASP A 22 20.97 6.07 2.94
C ASP A 22 19.93 6.89 3.75
N GLY A 23 18.66 6.76 3.38
CA GLY A 23 17.54 7.41 4.06
C GLY A 23 17.42 8.92 3.83
N LYS A 24 17.83 9.43 2.67
CA LYS A 24 17.80 10.87 2.34
C LYS A 24 16.95 11.15 1.11
N VAL A 25 15.78 10.54 1.02
CA VAL A 25 14.80 10.84 -0.03
C VAL A 25 14.05 12.11 0.36
N ASP A 26 13.80 13.00 -0.59
CA ASP A 26 12.99 14.20 -0.35
C ASP A 26 11.51 13.82 -0.30
N LEU A 27 10.98 13.71 0.91
CA LEU A 27 9.57 13.33 1.18
C LEU A 27 8.76 14.46 1.84
N GLY A 28 9.39 15.57 2.18
CA GLY A 28 8.78 16.57 3.07
C GLY A 28 8.70 16.08 4.52
N LYS A 29 7.85 16.70 5.32
CA LYS A 29 7.73 16.44 6.77
C LYS A 29 6.65 15.41 7.12
N ASN A 30 5.54 15.42 6.35
CA ASN A 30 4.36 14.60 6.60
C ASN A 30 4.22 13.57 5.49
N VAL A 31 4.39 12.31 5.83
CA VAL A 31 4.28 11.20 4.87
C VAL A 31 3.07 10.35 5.20
N VAL A 32 2.28 10.03 4.18
CA VAL A 32 1.19 9.07 4.32
C VAL A 32 1.50 7.82 3.51
N VAL A 33 1.49 6.66 4.16
CA VAL A 33 1.62 5.36 3.51
C VAL A 33 0.25 4.71 3.43
N ILE A 34 -0.13 4.23 2.24
CA ILE A 34 -1.42 3.59 2.01
C ILE A 34 -1.21 2.10 1.77
N GLY A 35 -1.76 1.28 2.63
CA GLY A 35 -1.67 -0.17 2.51
C GLY A 35 -1.86 -0.92 3.82
N GLY A 36 -1.90 -2.25 3.76
CA GLY A 36 -2.10 -3.10 4.94
C GLY A 36 -1.32 -4.42 4.88
N GLY A 37 -0.37 -4.57 3.95
CA GLY A 37 0.53 -5.73 3.88
C GLY A 37 1.90 -5.41 4.47
N ASN A 38 2.78 -6.41 4.57
CA ASN A 38 4.14 -6.25 5.12
C ASN A 38 4.92 -5.15 4.39
N THR A 39 4.79 -5.02 3.07
CA THR A 39 5.41 -3.92 2.30
C THR A 39 4.98 -2.53 2.82
N ALA A 40 3.72 -2.38 3.27
CA ALA A 40 3.27 -1.10 3.84
C ALA A 40 3.92 -0.83 5.19
N MET A 41 4.14 -1.86 6.01
CA MET A 41 4.85 -1.75 7.29
C MET A 41 6.30 -1.34 7.07
N ASP A 42 7.02 -2.05 6.19
CA ASP A 42 8.40 -1.72 5.82
C ASP A 42 8.52 -0.30 5.29
N THR A 43 7.60 0.10 4.40
CA THR A 43 7.55 1.44 3.82
C THR A 43 7.34 2.51 4.89
N ALA A 44 6.39 2.31 5.81
CA ALA A 44 6.09 3.27 6.87
C ALA A 44 7.28 3.43 7.84
N ARG A 45 7.91 2.32 8.22
CA ARG A 45 9.10 2.32 9.08
C ARG A 45 10.32 2.94 8.40
N ALA A 46 10.54 2.67 7.10
CA ALA A 46 11.58 3.32 6.32
C ALA A 46 11.32 4.84 6.19
N ALA A 47 10.09 5.25 5.89
CA ALA A 47 9.70 6.65 5.83
C ALA A 47 9.93 7.37 7.17
N LYS A 48 9.64 6.71 8.31
CA LYS A 48 9.86 7.27 9.65
C LYS A 48 11.34 7.50 9.96
N ARG A 49 12.23 6.68 9.39
CA ARG A 49 13.69 6.80 9.54
C ARG A 49 14.31 7.71 8.48
N ASN A 50 13.53 8.17 7.50
CA ASN A 50 14.04 9.04 6.44
C ASN A 50 14.32 10.45 6.98
N ALA A 51 15.45 11.02 6.58
CA ALA A 51 15.85 12.35 7.04
C ALA A 51 14.81 13.41 6.66
N GLY A 52 14.48 14.28 7.60
CA GLY A 52 13.52 15.38 7.43
C GLY A 52 12.06 15.01 7.65
N VAL A 53 11.70 13.73 7.73
CA VAL A 53 10.33 13.29 8.02
C VAL A 53 10.04 13.42 9.52
N GLU A 54 8.99 14.15 9.85
CA GLU A 54 8.54 14.37 11.22
C GLU A 54 7.39 13.40 11.59
N LYS A 55 6.44 13.25 10.67
CA LYS A 55 5.23 12.46 10.90
C LYS A 55 5.00 11.44 9.77
N VAL A 56 4.64 10.21 10.16
CA VAL A 56 4.21 9.17 9.23
C VAL A 56 2.86 8.64 9.67
N SER A 57 1.89 8.64 8.76
CA SER A 57 0.57 8.05 8.96
C SER A 57 0.38 6.85 8.03
N LEU A 58 0.05 5.68 8.60
CA LEU A 58 -0.29 4.48 7.85
C LEU A 58 -1.81 4.39 7.72
N VAL A 59 -2.32 4.52 6.50
CA VAL A 59 -3.75 4.53 6.18
C VAL A 59 -4.19 3.19 5.62
N TYR A 60 -5.22 2.61 6.23
CA TYR A 60 -5.80 1.35 5.80
C TYR A 60 -7.33 1.42 5.73
N ARG A 61 -7.91 0.89 4.63
CA ARG A 61 -9.36 0.98 4.39
C ARG A 61 -10.24 0.05 5.22
N ARG A 62 -9.65 -0.97 5.88
CA ARG A 62 -10.33 -1.88 6.81
C ARG A 62 -9.80 -1.67 8.22
N THR A 63 -10.18 -2.54 9.14
CA THR A 63 -9.58 -2.57 10.49
C THR A 63 -8.33 -3.45 10.52
N LYS A 64 -7.49 -3.26 11.54
CA LYS A 64 -6.29 -4.08 11.76
C LYS A 64 -6.58 -5.58 11.72
N ARG A 65 -7.74 -6.03 12.19
CA ARG A 65 -8.17 -7.43 12.18
C ARG A 65 -8.12 -8.09 10.78
N TYR A 66 -8.29 -7.31 9.73
CA TYR A 66 -8.36 -7.79 8.35
C TYR A 66 -7.13 -7.39 7.53
N MET A 67 -6.05 -6.96 8.20
CA MET A 67 -4.79 -6.69 7.54
C MET A 67 -4.14 -8.00 7.09
N PRO A 68 -3.55 -8.04 5.88
CA PRO A 68 -2.73 -9.16 5.45
C PRO A 68 -1.30 -9.13 6.02
N ALA A 69 -0.89 -8.03 6.67
CA ALA A 69 0.39 -7.95 7.37
C ALA A 69 0.38 -8.79 8.65
N ASP A 70 1.55 -9.27 9.03
CA ASP A 70 1.75 -9.91 10.33
C ASP A 70 1.51 -8.89 11.44
N GLU A 71 0.86 -9.32 12.53
CA GLU A 71 0.50 -8.42 13.64
C GLU A 71 1.75 -7.79 14.28
N GLU A 72 2.83 -8.54 14.37
CA GLU A 72 4.11 -8.08 14.92
C GLU A 72 4.70 -6.92 14.09
N GLU A 73 4.56 -6.95 12.75
CA GLU A 73 5.02 -5.89 11.87
C GLU A 73 4.27 -4.58 12.11
N LEU A 74 2.96 -4.65 12.36
CA LEU A 74 2.17 -3.47 12.71
C LEU A 74 2.59 -2.91 14.07
N VAL A 75 2.81 -3.78 15.07
CA VAL A 75 3.27 -3.36 16.40
C VAL A 75 4.61 -2.65 16.29
N MET A 76 5.58 -3.22 15.56
CA MET A 76 6.88 -2.59 15.34
C MET A 76 6.78 -1.24 14.63
N ALA A 77 5.86 -1.07 13.69
CA ALA A 77 5.65 0.21 13.01
C ALA A 77 5.09 1.27 13.99
N ILE A 78 4.15 0.89 14.86
CA ILE A 78 3.59 1.79 15.89
C ILE A 78 4.67 2.15 16.92
N ASP A 79 5.48 1.22 17.37
CA ASP A 79 6.59 1.44 18.31
C ASP A 79 7.67 2.36 17.71
N ASP A 80 7.91 2.28 16.40
CA ASP A 80 8.76 3.22 15.67
C ASP A 80 8.13 4.65 15.56
N GLY A 81 6.89 4.84 16.01
CA GLY A 81 6.19 6.13 16.01
C GLY A 81 5.39 6.42 14.74
N VAL A 82 4.96 5.39 14.02
CA VAL A 82 3.99 5.50 12.92
C VAL A 82 2.56 5.59 13.49
N GLU A 83 1.79 6.57 13.04
CA GLU A 83 0.37 6.69 13.39
C GLU A 83 -0.47 5.77 12.51
N PHE A 84 -1.20 4.84 13.10
CA PHE A 84 -2.10 3.96 12.35
C PHE A 84 -3.53 4.51 12.28
N ALA A 85 -4.05 4.66 11.07
CA ALA A 85 -5.39 5.15 10.78
C ALA A 85 -6.19 4.11 9.97
N GLU A 86 -7.11 3.44 10.62
CA GLU A 86 -7.97 2.44 9.99
C GLU A 86 -9.31 3.03 9.52
N LEU A 87 -9.99 2.28 8.65
CA LEU A 87 -11.28 2.65 8.06
C LEU A 87 -11.23 3.98 7.28
N LEU A 88 -10.13 4.19 6.56
CA LEU A 88 -9.95 5.34 5.69
C LEU A 88 -9.56 4.90 4.27
N ALA A 89 -10.29 5.38 3.27
CA ALA A 89 -9.99 5.21 1.86
C ALA A 89 -9.51 6.54 1.26
N PRO A 90 -8.31 6.58 0.66
CA PRO A 90 -7.79 7.80 0.05
C PRO A 90 -8.60 8.18 -1.20
N VAL A 91 -8.91 9.46 -1.35
CA VAL A 91 -9.66 10.02 -2.47
C VAL A 91 -8.77 10.90 -3.34
N LYS A 92 -8.17 11.93 -2.75
CA LYS A 92 -7.30 12.86 -3.46
C LYS A 92 -6.24 13.47 -2.54
N LEU A 93 -5.12 13.90 -3.14
CA LEU A 93 -4.10 14.71 -2.49
C LEU A 93 -4.20 16.13 -3.03
N GLU A 94 -4.44 17.10 -2.17
CA GLU A 94 -4.66 18.48 -2.54
C GLU A 94 -4.24 19.43 -1.41
N ASN A 95 -3.53 20.50 -1.74
CA ASN A 95 -3.10 21.54 -0.80
C ASN A 95 -2.31 21.03 0.43
N GLY A 96 -1.47 19.98 0.26
CA GLY A 96 -0.71 19.39 1.35
C GLY A 96 -1.56 18.53 2.30
N GLU A 97 -2.75 18.11 1.89
CA GLU A 97 -3.64 17.22 2.65
C GLU A 97 -4.08 16.03 1.81
N LEU A 98 -3.97 14.83 2.36
CA LEU A 98 -4.65 13.66 1.82
C LEU A 98 -6.10 13.65 2.32
N ILE A 99 -7.03 13.78 1.38
CA ILE A 99 -8.46 13.69 1.64
C ILE A 99 -8.85 12.22 1.59
N CYS A 100 -9.37 11.70 2.69
CA CYS A 100 -9.84 10.33 2.81
C CYS A 100 -11.35 10.31 3.07
N ARG A 101 -12.02 9.30 2.52
CA ARG A 101 -13.38 8.95 2.89
C ARG A 101 -13.34 7.97 4.05
N LYS A 102 -14.13 8.22 5.09
CA LYS A 102 -14.28 7.26 6.17
C LYS A 102 -15.09 6.07 5.71
N MET A 103 -14.65 4.89 6.11
CA MET A 103 -15.28 3.62 5.78
C MET A 103 -15.97 3.04 6.99
N GLN A 104 -16.95 2.18 6.75
CA GLN A 104 -17.51 1.30 7.76
C GLN A 104 -17.44 -0.15 7.27
N LEU A 105 -17.44 -1.10 8.21
CA LEU A 105 -17.45 -2.52 7.87
C LEU A 105 -18.82 -2.91 7.30
N GLY A 106 -18.81 -3.47 6.10
CA GLY A 106 -19.98 -4.06 5.44
C GLY A 106 -20.15 -5.55 5.75
N ASP A 107 -20.81 -6.28 4.88
CA ASP A 107 -21.04 -7.72 5.00
C ASP A 107 -19.75 -8.53 4.76
N TYR A 108 -19.80 -9.82 5.10
CA TYR A 108 -18.68 -10.74 4.83
C TYR A 108 -18.62 -11.07 3.33
N ASP A 109 -17.41 -11.05 2.78
CA ASP A 109 -17.12 -11.52 1.42
C ASP A 109 -16.94 -13.06 1.42
N ALA A 110 -16.83 -13.64 0.21
CA ALA A 110 -16.63 -15.08 0.05
C ALA A 110 -15.33 -15.62 0.70
N SER A 111 -14.38 -14.75 1.03
CA SER A 111 -13.14 -15.11 1.73
C SER A 111 -13.25 -15.02 3.26
N GLY A 112 -14.44 -14.71 3.79
CA GLY A 112 -14.68 -14.55 5.23
C GLY A 112 -14.17 -13.21 5.79
N ARG A 113 -13.82 -12.24 4.96
CA ARG A 113 -13.45 -10.89 5.39
C ARG A 113 -14.64 -9.94 5.28
N ARG A 114 -14.73 -9.02 6.24
CA ARG A 114 -15.72 -7.93 6.15
C ARG A 114 -15.39 -7.04 4.94
N GLY A 115 -16.37 -6.82 4.08
CA GLY A 115 -16.34 -5.76 3.10
C GLY A 115 -16.22 -4.38 3.75
N VAL A 116 -16.06 -3.34 2.96
CA VAL A 116 -16.10 -1.94 3.44
C VAL A 116 -17.09 -1.14 2.60
N VAL A 117 -17.81 -0.26 3.26
CA VAL A 117 -18.80 0.64 2.65
C VAL A 117 -18.37 2.07 2.93
N GLU A 118 -18.48 2.94 1.95
CA GLU A 118 -18.17 4.36 2.09
C GLU A 118 -19.25 5.05 2.93
N THR A 119 -18.81 6.00 3.76
CA THR A 119 -19.69 6.92 4.46
C THR A 119 -19.60 8.31 3.84
N GLU A 120 -20.45 9.25 4.25
CA GLU A 120 -20.36 10.65 3.83
C GLU A 120 -19.25 11.44 4.55
N GLU A 121 -18.61 10.85 5.57
CA GLU A 121 -17.62 11.52 6.40
C GLU A 121 -16.28 11.61 5.70
N ILE A 122 -15.71 12.80 5.69
CA ILE A 122 -14.38 13.09 5.12
C ILE A 122 -13.38 13.35 6.25
N VAL A 123 -12.21 12.73 6.14
CA VAL A 123 -11.08 12.92 7.04
C VAL A 123 -9.91 13.48 6.24
N LYS A 124 -9.23 14.49 6.78
CA LYS A 124 -8.06 15.12 6.19
C LYS A 124 -6.82 14.77 7.00
N ILE A 125 -5.76 14.39 6.31
CA ILE A 125 -4.47 14.04 6.91
C ILE A 125 -3.39 14.89 6.21
N ALA A 126 -2.58 15.61 6.98
CA ALA A 126 -1.46 16.36 6.41
C ALA A 126 -0.52 15.42 5.66
N ALA A 127 -0.18 15.74 4.42
CA ALA A 127 0.62 14.89 3.55
C ALA A 127 1.39 15.72 2.53
N ASP A 128 2.70 15.77 2.66
CA ASP A 128 3.61 16.30 1.65
C ASP A 128 3.86 15.21 0.59
N THR A 129 3.97 13.96 1.01
CA THR A 129 4.16 12.80 0.14
C THR A 129 3.20 11.67 0.51
N VAL A 130 2.61 11.04 -0.50
CA VAL A 130 1.77 9.85 -0.36
C VAL A 130 2.45 8.67 -1.06
N ILE A 131 2.68 7.58 -0.31
CA ILE A 131 3.33 6.36 -0.82
C ILE A 131 2.29 5.23 -0.88
N ALA A 132 2.11 4.65 -2.07
CA ALA A 132 1.15 3.57 -2.29
C ALA A 132 1.80 2.19 -2.16
N ALA A 133 1.38 1.41 -1.16
CA ALA A 133 1.78 0.02 -0.90
C ALA A 133 0.57 -0.93 -1.03
N VAL A 134 -0.20 -0.79 -2.11
CA VAL A 134 -1.48 -1.51 -2.33
C VAL A 134 -1.39 -2.67 -3.32
N GLY A 135 -0.21 -3.20 -3.50
CA GLY A 135 0.09 -4.33 -4.38
C GLY A 135 0.85 -3.91 -5.63
N GLU A 136 1.53 -4.88 -6.19
CA GLU A 136 2.37 -4.73 -7.37
C GLU A 136 1.64 -5.21 -8.63
N LYS A 137 1.98 -4.61 -9.76
CA LYS A 137 1.54 -5.11 -11.06
C LYS A 137 2.53 -6.14 -11.56
N VAL A 138 2.01 -7.30 -11.91
CA VAL A 138 2.81 -8.33 -12.55
C VAL A 138 3.21 -7.85 -13.94
N PRO A 139 4.49 -7.92 -14.33
CA PRO A 139 4.97 -7.50 -15.65
C PRO A 139 4.55 -8.52 -16.73
N GLY A 140 3.28 -8.53 -17.13
CA GLY A 140 2.72 -9.49 -18.09
C GLY A 140 3.52 -9.56 -19.40
N ALA A 141 4.03 -8.44 -19.87
CA ALA A 141 4.88 -8.40 -21.07
C ALA A 141 6.15 -9.25 -20.93
N PHE A 142 6.72 -9.38 -19.73
CA PHE A 142 7.85 -10.25 -19.48
C PHE A 142 7.49 -11.73 -19.69
N TYR A 143 6.34 -12.14 -19.18
CA TYR A 143 5.88 -13.53 -19.34
C TYR A 143 5.55 -13.84 -20.79
N GLU A 144 4.83 -12.95 -21.50
CA GLU A 144 4.51 -13.10 -22.91
C GLU A 144 5.77 -13.18 -23.78
N ALA A 145 6.78 -12.33 -23.53
CA ALA A 145 8.06 -12.35 -24.26
C ALA A 145 8.85 -13.65 -24.06
N ASN A 146 8.64 -14.36 -22.95
CA ASN A 146 9.26 -15.65 -22.65
C ASN A 146 8.35 -16.85 -22.96
N GLY A 147 7.27 -16.66 -23.72
CA GLY A 147 6.38 -17.73 -24.17
C GLY A 147 5.48 -18.30 -23.07
N ILE A 148 5.41 -17.64 -21.92
CA ILE A 148 4.55 -18.06 -20.81
C ILE A 148 3.13 -17.53 -21.04
N ALA A 149 2.15 -18.42 -21.04
CA ALA A 149 0.75 -18.04 -21.17
C ALA A 149 0.31 -17.16 -19.97
N VAL A 150 -0.46 -16.11 -20.26
CA VAL A 150 -1.02 -15.22 -19.25
C VAL A 150 -2.54 -15.18 -19.28
N ASP A 151 -3.16 -14.90 -18.14
CA ASP A 151 -4.60 -14.71 -18.02
C ASP A 151 -5.03 -13.29 -18.48
N GLU A 152 -6.33 -12.99 -18.40
CA GLU A 152 -6.88 -11.67 -18.76
C GLU A 152 -6.29 -10.51 -17.94
N LYS A 153 -5.78 -10.81 -16.73
CA LYS A 153 -5.12 -9.85 -15.83
C LYS A 153 -3.60 -9.81 -16.02
N LYS A 154 -3.11 -10.44 -17.10
CA LYS A 154 -1.67 -10.52 -17.41
C LYS A 154 -0.83 -11.26 -16.37
N ARG A 155 -1.43 -12.16 -15.59
CA ARG A 155 -0.73 -13.02 -14.64
C ARG A 155 -0.38 -14.35 -15.32
N PRO A 156 0.75 -15.00 -15.00
CA PRO A 156 1.08 -16.28 -15.58
C PRO A 156 0.00 -17.34 -15.24
N VAL A 157 -0.40 -18.10 -16.23
CA VAL A 157 -1.27 -19.26 -16.04
C VAL A 157 -0.41 -20.40 -15.50
N VAL A 158 -0.80 -20.93 -14.35
CA VAL A 158 -0.10 -22.03 -13.67
C VAL A 158 -1.06 -23.18 -13.37
N ASP A 159 -0.56 -24.39 -13.37
CA ASP A 159 -1.27 -25.53 -12.79
C ASP A 159 -1.31 -25.39 -11.25
N HIS A 160 -2.49 -25.48 -10.67
CA HIS A 160 -2.68 -25.22 -9.24
C HIS A 160 -2.06 -26.30 -8.32
N ASN A 161 -1.75 -27.49 -8.85
CA ASN A 161 -1.17 -28.57 -8.05
C ASN A 161 0.36 -28.59 -8.14
N THR A 162 0.89 -28.34 -9.35
CA THR A 162 2.34 -28.41 -9.60
C THR A 162 3.01 -27.06 -9.59
N LEU A 163 2.24 -25.95 -9.72
CA LEU A 163 2.70 -24.58 -9.91
C LEU A 163 3.51 -24.37 -11.22
N GLU A 164 3.46 -25.33 -12.12
CA GLU A 164 4.14 -25.23 -13.43
C GLU A 164 3.39 -24.26 -14.35
N THR A 165 4.16 -23.52 -15.15
CA THR A 165 3.64 -22.67 -16.22
C THR A 165 3.44 -23.45 -17.52
N SER A 166 3.05 -22.75 -18.61
CA SER A 166 2.99 -23.34 -19.95
C SER A 166 4.38 -23.71 -20.52
N VAL A 167 5.45 -23.23 -19.93
CA VAL A 167 6.84 -23.51 -20.30
C VAL A 167 7.44 -24.45 -19.31
N LYS A 168 7.98 -25.57 -19.80
CA LYS A 168 8.63 -26.58 -18.95
C LYS A 168 10.00 -26.06 -18.49
N GLY A 169 10.27 -26.16 -17.20
CA GLY A 169 11.57 -25.76 -16.61
C GLY A 169 11.56 -25.71 -15.11
#